data_e90b3b17ee445866614cd586d3ec40b6
#
_entry.id   e90b3b17ee445866614cd586d3ec40b6
#
_cell.length_a   1.000
_cell.length_b   1.000
_cell.length_c   1.000
_cell.angle_alpha   90.00
_cell.angle_beta   90.00
_cell.angle_gamma   90.00
#
_symmetry.space_group_name_H-M   'P 1'
#
loop_
_entity.id
_entity.type
_entity.pdbx_description
1 polymer ?
#
loop_
_entity_poly.entity_id
_entity_poly.type
_entity_poly.pdbx_seq_one_letter_code
_entity_poly.pdbx_strand_id
1 'polypeptide(L)'
;MDYKDYYKILGVDKNATEKEIKSAFRKLARQCHPDMNPDDPSAESRFKDINEAYEVLSDTEKRGKYDQLGADWQRWQHTGGAASDFDWGRWQAAPGGQRVHVQYGTAEDFGDLFGGSSSFSDFFNSIFGGLGRTPGQASGFGGFQHQPRPQRGQDLEHPVEISLAEAYHGTTRLLTKNGRRLEIKLPPGAKTGTKVRVRGEGGPSTNASQAGDLYLKIKVTPDPRFRRRGDNLHTTVPLDLYAAVLGGEVLVPTLTGEVNLKIPPGSQNGQTFRLRGKGMPHLKKPTEHGDLYARIDVGLPADLTPKQRALFEELRRLT
;
A
#
# COMPACT_ATOMS: atom_id res chain seq x y z
N MET A 1 34.21 -19.91 -14.34
CA MET A 1 32.86 -19.35 -14.22
C MET A 1 31.89 -20.32 -14.81
N ASP A 2 30.87 -20.76 -14.09
CA ASP A 2 29.95 -21.79 -14.58
C ASP A 2 28.69 -21.13 -15.15
N TYR A 3 28.25 -21.62 -16.33
CA TYR A 3 27.03 -21.19 -16.97
C TYR A 3 25.81 -21.67 -16.18
N LYS A 4 24.91 -20.76 -15.79
CA LYS A 4 23.69 -21.10 -15.14
C LYS A 4 22.50 -21.12 -16.11
N ASP A 5 21.78 -22.23 -16.17
CA ASP A 5 20.57 -22.36 -17.01
C ASP A 5 19.33 -21.86 -16.27
N TYR A 6 19.00 -20.59 -16.46
CA TYR A 6 17.88 -19.93 -15.79
C TYR A 6 16.52 -20.51 -16.15
N TYR A 7 16.35 -21.06 -17.35
CA TYR A 7 15.12 -21.75 -17.74
C TYR A 7 14.91 -23.02 -16.93
N LYS A 8 15.98 -23.80 -16.71
CA LYS A 8 15.94 -24.99 -15.85
C LYS A 8 15.73 -24.64 -14.39
N ILE A 9 16.32 -23.55 -13.90
CA ILE A 9 16.15 -23.09 -12.51
C ILE A 9 14.69 -22.74 -12.25
N LEU A 10 14.01 -22.07 -13.17
CA LEU A 10 12.58 -21.78 -13.05
C LEU A 10 11.66 -22.94 -13.47
N GLY A 11 12.21 -24.00 -14.09
CA GLY A 11 11.43 -25.13 -14.59
C GLY A 11 10.47 -24.76 -15.72
N VAL A 12 10.87 -23.83 -16.59
CA VAL A 12 10.09 -23.35 -17.74
C VAL A 12 10.80 -23.64 -19.07
N ASP A 13 10.04 -23.69 -20.17
CA ASP A 13 10.60 -23.84 -21.52
C ASP A 13 11.29 -22.55 -21.99
N LYS A 14 12.26 -22.67 -22.91
CA LYS A 14 12.93 -21.52 -23.53
C LYS A 14 11.99 -20.57 -24.27
N ASN A 15 10.85 -21.08 -24.74
CA ASN A 15 9.81 -20.28 -25.39
C ASN A 15 8.72 -19.79 -24.43
N ALA A 16 8.90 -19.97 -23.11
CA ALA A 16 7.92 -19.56 -22.12
C ALA A 16 7.59 -18.07 -22.21
N THR A 17 6.31 -17.75 -22.10
CA THR A 17 5.81 -16.38 -22.04
C THR A 17 6.19 -15.74 -20.72
N GLU A 18 6.22 -14.40 -20.68
CA GLU A 18 6.45 -13.63 -19.44
C GLU A 18 5.49 -14.02 -18.31
N LYS A 19 4.25 -14.37 -18.68
CA LYS A 19 3.20 -14.80 -17.75
C LYS A 19 3.51 -16.15 -17.11
N GLU A 20 4.06 -17.08 -17.86
CA GLU A 20 4.50 -18.39 -17.38
C GLU A 20 5.73 -18.28 -16.50
N ILE A 21 6.73 -17.48 -16.90
CA ILE A 21 7.92 -17.17 -16.11
C ILE A 21 7.52 -16.60 -14.75
N LYS A 22 6.62 -15.60 -14.73
CA LYS A 22 6.12 -14.98 -13.50
C LYS A 22 5.34 -15.95 -12.62
N SER A 23 4.58 -16.86 -13.21
CA SER A 23 3.83 -17.89 -12.48
C SER A 23 4.75 -18.91 -11.84
N ALA A 24 5.75 -19.40 -12.58
CA ALA A 24 6.77 -20.35 -12.10
C ALA A 24 7.58 -19.73 -10.94
N PHE A 25 8.04 -18.49 -11.12
CA PHE A 25 8.74 -17.74 -10.08
C PHE A 25 7.94 -17.68 -8.77
N ARG A 26 6.67 -17.24 -8.84
CA ARG A 26 5.83 -17.12 -7.64
C ARG A 26 5.63 -18.44 -6.90
N LYS A 27 5.53 -19.55 -7.64
CA LYS A 27 5.41 -20.89 -7.07
C LYS A 27 6.69 -21.30 -6.35
N LEU A 28 7.84 -21.16 -6.99
CA LEU A 28 9.15 -21.55 -6.45
C LEU A 28 9.58 -20.64 -5.30
N ALA A 29 9.35 -19.33 -5.41
CA ALA A 29 9.68 -18.38 -4.37
C ALA A 29 8.92 -18.64 -3.05
N ARG A 30 7.66 -19.09 -3.13
CA ARG A 30 6.92 -19.51 -1.93
C ARG A 30 7.46 -20.81 -1.33
N GLN A 31 7.90 -21.75 -2.16
CA GLN A 31 8.44 -23.04 -1.70
C GLN A 31 9.79 -22.90 -1.03
N CYS A 32 10.65 -22.01 -1.54
CA CYS A 32 12.01 -21.81 -1.07
C CYS A 32 12.17 -20.56 -0.17
N HIS A 33 11.05 -19.97 0.31
CA HIS A 33 11.12 -18.78 1.17
C HIS A 33 11.82 -19.08 2.50
N PRO A 34 12.78 -18.26 2.95
CA PRO A 34 13.53 -18.52 4.17
C PRO A 34 12.62 -18.59 5.41
N ASP A 35 11.55 -17.81 5.50
CA ASP A 35 10.59 -17.86 6.61
C ASP A 35 9.82 -19.20 6.67
N MET A 36 9.68 -19.88 5.53
CA MET A 36 9.02 -21.18 5.46
C MET A 36 10.00 -22.37 5.61
N ASN A 37 11.30 -22.11 5.49
CA ASN A 37 12.35 -23.12 5.55
C ASN A 37 13.54 -22.60 6.39
N PRO A 38 13.35 -22.28 7.68
CA PRO A 38 14.38 -21.64 8.50
C PRO A 38 15.59 -22.53 8.75
N ASP A 39 15.43 -23.85 8.67
CA ASP A 39 16.48 -24.84 8.97
C ASP A 39 17.15 -25.45 7.72
N ASP A 40 16.83 -24.98 6.50
CA ASP A 40 17.40 -25.49 5.26
C ASP A 40 18.32 -24.46 4.56
N PRO A 41 19.66 -24.55 4.75
CA PRO A 41 20.61 -23.66 4.07
C PRO A 41 20.56 -23.77 2.55
N SER A 42 20.07 -24.91 2.02
CA SER A 42 19.91 -25.11 0.58
C SER A 42 18.72 -24.34 0.01
N ALA A 43 17.72 -24.05 0.84
CA ALA A 43 16.57 -23.23 0.43
C ALA A 43 16.97 -21.77 0.15
N GLU A 44 17.87 -21.21 0.95
CA GLU A 44 18.41 -19.86 0.73
C GLU A 44 19.18 -19.76 -0.59
N SER A 45 20.06 -20.74 -0.86
CA SER A 45 20.80 -20.78 -2.12
C SER A 45 19.89 -20.92 -3.34
N ARG A 46 18.89 -21.84 -3.26
CA ARG A 46 17.88 -22.02 -4.32
C ARG A 46 17.04 -20.77 -4.51
N PHE A 47 16.66 -20.08 -3.43
CA PHE A 47 15.91 -18.84 -3.50
C PHE A 47 16.71 -17.72 -4.20
N LYS A 48 18.03 -17.62 -3.95
CA LYS A 48 18.93 -16.69 -4.67
C LYS A 48 18.96 -16.99 -6.16
N ASP A 49 19.12 -18.27 -6.53
CA ASP A 49 19.15 -18.70 -7.94
C ASP A 49 17.81 -18.43 -8.66
N ILE A 50 16.68 -18.66 -7.99
CA ILE A 50 15.33 -18.39 -8.51
C ILE A 50 15.13 -16.90 -8.75
N ASN A 51 15.56 -16.04 -7.83
CA ASN A 51 15.46 -14.59 -7.98
C ASN A 51 16.35 -14.08 -9.12
N GLU A 52 17.59 -14.59 -9.22
CA GLU A 52 18.53 -14.27 -10.29
C GLU A 52 17.95 -14.66 -11.67
N ALA A 53 17.40 -15.85 -11.78
CA ALA A 53 16.76 -16.35 -13.00
C ALA A 53 15.54 -15.48 -13.40
N TYR A 54 14.72 -15.08 -12.44
CA TYR A 54 13.57 -14.23 -12.70
C TYR A 54 13.98 -12.82 -13.14
N GLU A 55 14.99 -12.22 -12.49
CA GLU A 55 15.51 -10.90 -12.84
C GLU A 55 15.99 -10.83 -14.29
N VAL A 56 16.59 -11.92 -14.81
CA VAL A 56 17.07 -11.98 -16.19
C VAL A 56 15.93 -12.30 -17.18
N LEU A 57 15.08 -13.28 -16.86
CA LEU A 57 14.08 -13.77 -17.82
C LEU A 57 12.80 -12.94 -17.88
N SER A 58 12.54 -12.10 -16.88
CA SER A 58 11.38 -11.20 -16.88
C SER A 58 11.59 -9.90 -17.67
N ASP A 59 12.85 -9.56 -17.96
CA ASP A 59 13.23 -8.40 -18.75
C ASP A 59 13.60 -8.83 -20.18
N THR A 60 12.93 -8.26 -21.17
CA THR A 60 13.09 -8.63 -22.59
C THR A 60 14.51 -8.39 -23.10
N GLU A 61 15.19 -7.33 -22.63
CA GLU A 61 16.57 -7.02 -23.09
C GLU A 61 17.58 -7.97 -22.43
N LYS A 62 17.46 -8.20 -21.12
CA LYS A 62 18.31 -9.13 -20.39
C LYS A 62 18.14 -10.55 -20.90
N ARG A 63 16.88 -10.97 -21.12
CA ARG A 63 16.55 -12.27 -21.71
C ARG A 63 17.17 -12.43 -23.09
N GLY A 64 17.07 -11.41 -23.96
CA GLY A 64 17.66 -11.44 -25.30
C GLY A 64 19.18 -11.63 -25.25
N LYS A 65 19.89 -10.91 -24.36
CA LYS A 65 21.34 -11.11 -24.16
C LYS A 65 21.65 -12.48 -23.60
N TYR A 66 20.88 -12.97 -22.64
CA TYR A 66 21.06 -14.29 -22.05
C TYR A 66 20.85 -15.41 -23.07
N ASP A 67 19.85 -15.30 -23.94
CA ASP A 67 19.56 -16.28 -24.99
C ASP A 67 20.68 -16.33 -26.04
N GLN A 68 21.26 -15.19 -26.42
CA GLN A 68 22.41 -15.10 -27.31
C GLN A 68 23.64 -15.74 -26.68
N LEU A 69 23.94 -15.42 -25.42
CA LEU A 69 25.02 -16.03 -24.66
C LEU A 69 24.86 -17.58 -24.60
N GLY A 70 23.62 -18.03 -24.28
CA GLY A 70 23.33 -19.46 -24.20
C GLY A 70 23.53 -20.18 -25.53
N ALA A 71 23.21 -19.53 -26.65
CA ALA A 71 23.47 -20.11 -27.99
C ALA A 71 24.97 -20.20 -28.30
N ASP A 72 25.76 -19.17 -27.95
CA ASP A 72 27.21 -19.19 -28.15
C ASP A 72 27.90 -20.20 -27.23
N TRP A 73 27.44 -20.30 -25.99
CA TRP A 73 27.92 -21.30 -25.03
C TRP A 73 27.69 -22.74 -25.54
N GLN A 74 26.49 -23.03 -26.06
CA GLN A 74 26.18 -24.35 -26.62
C GLN A 74 27.05 -24.66 -27.82
N ARG A 75 27.30 -23.72 -28.74
CA ARG A 75 28.22 -23.91 -29.88
C ARG A 75 29.64 -24.21 -29.39
N TRP A 76 30.12 -23.49 -28.40
CA TRP A 76 31.44 -23.71 -27.82
C TRP A 76 31.58 -25.09 -27.20
N GLN A 77 30.60 -25.56 -26.45
CA GLN A 77 30.57 -26.92 -25.90
C GLN A 77 30.60 -27.99 -26.99
N HIS A 78 29.89 -27.79 -28.09
CA HIS A 78 29.89 -28.72 -29.23
C HIS A 78 31.24 -28.78 -29.98
N THR A 79 32.08 -27.75 -29.89
CA THR A 79 33.45 -27.74 -30.47
C THR A 79 34.49 -28.33 -29.53
N GLY A 80 34.11 -28.87 -28.37
CA GLY A 80 35.00 -29.50 -27.41
C GLY A 80 35.81 -28.53 -26.55
N GLY A 81 35.42 -27.24 -26.47
CA GLY A 81 36.08 -26.26 -25.66
C GLY A 81 35.82 -26.44 -24.17
N ALA A 82 36.84 -26.26 -23.32
CA ALA A 82 36.69 -26.26 -21.88
C ALA A 82 35.99 -24.96 -21.39
N ALA A 83 35.20 -25.05 -20.32
CA ALA A 83 34.49 -23.90 -19.76
C ALA A 83 35.43 -22.74 -19.32
N SER A 84 36.70 -23.06 -19.02
CA SER A 84 37.76 -22.09 -18.69
C SER A 84 38.19 -21.23 -19.88
N ASP A 85 38.04 -21.71 -21.09
CA ASP A 85 38.58 -21.10 -22.32
C ASP A 85 37.51 -20.31 -23.10
N PHE A 86 36.30 -20.28 -22.61
CA PHE A 86 35.22 -19.47 -23.20
C PHE A 86 35.51 -17.98 -22.99
N ASP A 87 35.46 -17.18 -24.04
CA ASP A 87 35.71 -15.74 -23.98
C ASP A 87 34.53 -14.98 -23.34
N TRP A 88 34.49 -14.99 -22.04
CA TRP A 88 33.52 -14.24 -21.22
C TRP A 88 33.66 -12.72 -21.37
N GLY A 89 34.87 -12.24 -21.77
CA GLY A 89 35.13 -10.81 -21.93
C GLY A 89 34.26 -10.17 -23.00
N ARG A 90 33.86 -10.93 -24.02
CA ARG A 90 32.99 -10.45 -25.11
C ARG A 90 31.57 -10.15 -24.64
N TRP A 91 31.13 -10.74 -23.51
CA TRP A 91 29.81 -10.61 -22.96
C TRP A 91 29.76 -9.68 -21.76
N GLN A 92 30.93 -9.24 -21.27
CA GLN A 92 30.97 -8.21 -20.23
C GLN A 92 30.38 -6.91 -20.78
N ALA A 93 29.56 -6.25 -19.97
CA ALA A 93 28.84 -5.05 -20.35
C ALA A 93 29.81 -3.97 -20.86
N ALA A 94 29.73 -3.63 -22.14
CA ALA A 94 30.46 -2.48 -22.71
C ALA A 94 29.99 -1.18 -22.00
N PRO A 95 30.90 -0.27 -21.65
CA PRO A 95 30.52 1.04 -21.12
C PRO A 95 29.87 1.88 -22.22
N GLY A 96 28.54 2.00 -22.23
CA GLY A 96 27.83 2.83 -23.21
C GLY A 96 26.39 2.46 -23.53
N GLY A 97 25.78 1.44 -22.91
CA GLY A 97 24.37 1.09 -23.13
C GLY A 97 23.41 2.13 -22.54
N GLN A 98 22.49 2.63 -23.37
CA GLN A 98 21.44 3.57 -23.04
C GLN A 98 20.63 3.09 -21.82
N ARG A 99 20.47 3.96 -20.82
CA ARG A 99 19.70 3.71 -19.59
C ARG A 99 18.22 3.68 -19.90
N VAL A 100 17.62 2.51 -19.93
CA VAL A 100 16.16 2.37 -19.86
C VAL A 100 15.77 2.25 -18.39
N HIS A 101 15.11 3.27 -17.90
CA HIS A 101 14.58 3.32 -16.54
C HIS A 101 13.25 2.61 -16.53
N VAL A 102 13.24 1.30 -16.23
CA VAL A 102 11.98 0.57 -16.02
C VAL A 102 11.59 0.71 -14.56
N GLN A 103 10.58 1.54 -14.33
CA GLN A 103 9.95 1.77 -13.05
C GLN A 103 8.94 0.65 -12.78
N TYR A 104 9.37 -0.43 -12.12
CA TYR A 104 8.46 -1.39 -11.49
C TYR A 104 8.82 -1.51 -10.01
N GLY A 105 7.87 -1.13 -9.15
CA GLY A 105 7.98 -1.26 -7.70
C GLY A 105 8.06 -2.73 -7.29
N THR A 106 9.26 -3.20 -7.01
CA THR A 106 9.57 -4.41 -6.24
C THR A 106 11.08 -4.58 -5.99
N ALA A 107 11.97 -3.86 -6.69
CA ALA A 107 13.42 -4.00 -6.47
C ALA A 107 13.90 -3.35 -5.16
N GLU A 108 13.18 -2.35 -4.64
CA GLU A 108 13.52 -1.69 -3.36
C GLU A 108 13.08 -2.52 -2.15
N ASP A 109 11.95 -3.23 -2.23
CA ASP A 109 11.50 -4.12 -1.16
C ASP A 109 12.39 -5.37 -0.99
N PHE A 110 13.07 -5.83 -2.07
CA PHE A 110 13.96 -6.97 -2.04
C PHE A 110 15.39 -6.63 -1.59
N GLY A 111 15.85 -5.41 -1.84
CA GLY A 111 17.17 -4.92 -1.39
C GLY A 111 17.29 -4.79 0.11
N ASP A 112 16.19 -4.40 0.77
CA ASP A 112 16.11 -4.24 2.25
C ASP A 112 15.98 -5.58 2.97
N LEU A 113 15.38 -6.61 2.34
CA LEU A 113 15.17 -7.91 2.97
C LEU A 113 16.45 -8.78 3.00
N PHE A 114 17.41 -8.54 2.09
CA PHE A 114 18.63 -9.35 1.97
C PHE A 114 19.95 -8.56 2.02
N GLY A 115 19.97 -7.36 2.59
CA GLY A 115 21.20 -6.66 3.00
C GLY A 115 22.21 -6.44 1.88
N GLY A 116 21.88 -5.66 0.86
CA GLY A 116 22.85 -5.04 -0.05
C GLY A 116 23.54 -5.99 -1.03
N SER A 117 23.53 -5.61 -2.24
CA SER A 117 24.33 -5.90 -3.47
C SER A 117 25.35 -7.08 -3.54
N SER A 118 25.42 -7.98 -2.59
CA SER A 118 26.33 -9.15 -2.61
C SER A 118 25.61 -10.50 -2.84
N SER A 119 24.33 -10.52 -3.17
CA SER A 119 23.54 -11.76 -3.24
C SER A 119 23.42 -12.41 -4.62
N PHE A 120 23.88 -11.75 -5.68
CA PHE A 120 23.90 -12.34 -7.03
C PHE A 120 25.20 -13.09 -7.32
N SER A 121 25.13 -14.12 -8.18
CA SER A 121 26.29 -14.93 -8.54
C SER A 121 27.32 -14.14 -9.34
N ASP A 122 28.57 -14.63 -9.35
CA ASP A 122 29.64 -14.05 -10.18
C ASP A 122 29.29 -14.10 -11.68
N PHE A 123 28.51 -15.07 -12.09
CA PHE A 123 27.97 -15.17 -13.45
C PHE A 123 27.07 -13.99 -13.78
N PHE A 124 26.10 -13.70 -12.93
CA PHE A 124 25.21 -12.56 -13.11
C PHE A 124 25.97 -11.24 -13.08
N ASN A 125 26.86 -11.08 -12.08
CA ASN A 125 27.63 -9.85 -11.90
C ASN A 125 28.55 -9.54 -13.09
N SER A 126 29.12 -10.54 -13.74
CA SER A 126 30.00 -10.33 -14.90
C SER A 126 29.25 -9.97 -16.18
N ILE A 127 28.03 -10.51 -16.39
CA ILE A 127 27.26 -10.29 -17.61
C ILE A 127 26.31 -9.10 -17.48
N PHE A 128 25.71 -8.91 -16.31
CA PHE A 128 24.70 -7.91 -16.04
C PHE A 128 25.09 -6.86 -15.00
N GLY A 129 26.14 -7.10 -14.20
CA GLY A 129 26.58 -6.22 -13.10
C GLY A 129 27.13 -4.86 -13.53
N GLY A 130 27.51 -4.73 -14.80
CA GLY A 130 27.91 -3.45 -15.39
C GLY A 130 26.75 -2.48 -15.69
N LEU A 131 25.50 -2.95 -15.63
CA LEU A 131 24.32 -2.13 -15.90
C LEU A 131 23.83 -1.29 -14.69
N GLY A 132 24.35 -1.52 -13.50
CA GLY A 132 23.83 -0.86 -12.30
C GLY A 132 24.83 -0.40 -11.26
N ARG A 133 26.14 -0.65 -11.43
CA ARG A 133 27.12 -0.39 -10.37
C ARG A 133 28.35 0.34 -10.86
N THR A 134 28.62 1.52 -10.31
CA THR A 134 29.95 2.13 -10.29
C THR A 134 30.84 1.33 -9.32
N PRO A 135 32.01 0.82 -9.75
CA PRO A 135 33.00 0.25 -8.83
C PRO A 135 33.60 1.38 -8.01
N GLY A 136 33.38 1.37 -6.72
CA GLY A 136 34.13 2.13 -5.76
C GLY A 136 35.47 1.49 -5.49
N GLN A 137 36.54 2.21 -5.80
CA GLN A 137 37.85 2.14 -5.18
C GLN A 137 38.81 1.02 -5.60
N ALA A 138 39.59 1.31 -6.60
CA ALA A 138 41.02 1.03 -6.60
C ALA A 138 41.74 2.21 -7.28
N SER A 139 42.61 2.81 -6.50
CA SER A 139 43.57 3.91 -6.70
C SER A 139 44.08 4.14 -8.13
N GLY A 140 44.13 5.41 -8.51
CA GLY A 140 45.20 5.94 -9.32
C GLY A 140 44.82 6.66 -10.60
N PHE A 141 45.04 7.97 -10.60
CA PHE A 141 45.27 8.86 -11.74
C PHE A 141 44.09 9.29 -12.61
N GLY A 142 43.75 10.57 -12.53
CA GLY A 142 43.02 11.32 -13.53
C GLY A 142 41.81 12.06 -12.97
N GLY A 143 42.00 13.33 -12.63
CA GLY A 143 40.96 14.23 -12.15
C GLY A 143 39.83 14.41 -13.17
N PHE A 144 38.74 13.74 -12.95
CA PHE A 144 37.43 14.12 -13.50
C PHE A 144 36.60 14.67 -12.37
N GLN A 145 36.31 15.95 -12.48
CA GLN A 145 35.44 16.72 -11.61
C GLN A 145 34.08 15.99 -11.51
N HIS A 146 33.84 15.36 -10.38
CA HIS A 146 32.54 14.80 -10.07
C HIS A 146 31.53 15.93 -10.01
N GLN A 147 30.75 16.13 -11.09
CA GLN A 147 29.52 16.89 -10.97
C GLN A 147 28.59 16.07 -10.03
N PRO A 148 28.22 16.63 -8.89
CA PRO A 148 27.30 15.95 -7.97
C PRO A 148 25.99 15.69 -8.73
N ARG A 149 25.57 14.42 -8.78
CA ARG A 149 24.28 14.06 -9.37
C ARG A 149 23.20 14.85 -8.67
N PRO A 150 22.26 15.45 -9.41
CA PRO A 150 21.16 16.18 -8.81
C PRO A 150 20.36 15.25 -7.91
N GLN A 151 20.49 15.42 -6.59
CA GLN A 151 19.70 14.70 -5.60
C GLN A 151 18.35 15.40 -5.50
N ARG A 152 17.27 14.63 -5.70
CA ARG A 152 15.91 15.09 -5.44
C ARG A 152 15.78 15.47 -3.96
N GLY A 153 15.04 16.54 -3.69
CA GLY A 153 14.73 16.94 -2.33
C GLY A 153 14.00 15.84 -1.55
N GLN A 154 14.16 15.83 -0.24
CA GLN A 154 13.51 14.85 0.64
C GLN A 154 11.99 15.06 0.66
N ASP A 155 11.24 13.97 0.71
CA ASP A 155 9.80 14.01 0.93
C ASP A 155 9.50 14.37 2.39
N LEU A 156 8.48 15.21 2.61
CA LEU A 156 8.08 15.66 3.94
C LEU A 156 6.69 15.13 4.29
N GLU A 157 6.49 14.68 5.52
CA GLU A 157 5.17 14.34 6.02
C GLU A 157 4.67 15.42 7.00
N HIS A 158 3.43 15.86 6.83
CA HIS A 158 2.78 16.82 7.73
C HIS A 158 1.43 16.28 8.20
N PRO A 159 1.19 16.12 9.52
CA PRO A 159 -0.10 15.69 10.03
C PRO A 159 -1.11 16.84 9.91
N VAL A 160 -2.32 16.50 9.43
CA VAL A 160 -3.44 17.44 9.33
C VAL A 160 -4.63 16.86 10.06
N GLU A 161 -5.09 17.55 11.11
CA GLU A 161 -6.28 17.16 11.84
C GLU A 161 -7.52 17.76 11.18
N ILE A 162 -8.53 16.92 10.99
CA ILE A 162 -9.85 17.30 10.47
C ILE A 162 -10.96 16.69 11.31
N SER A 163 -12.10 17.33 11.37
CA SER A 163 -13.30 16.81 12.01
C SER A 163 -13.95 15.70 11.16
N LEU A 164 -14.85 14.92 11.78
CA LEU A 164 -15.61 13.91 11.06
C LEU A 164 -16.51 14.53 9.97
N ALA A 165 -17.08 15.70 10.23
CA ALA A 165 -17.89 16.45 9.26
C ALA A 165 -17.06 16.92 8.06
N GLU A 166 -15.84 17.42 8.28
CA GLU A 166 -14.90 17.77 7.19
C GLU A 166 -14.46 16.52 6.40
N ALA A 167 -14.24 15.40 7.08
CA ALA A 167 -13.95 14.13 6.41
C ALA A 167 -15.14 13.62 5.58
N TYR A 168 -16.38 13.98 5.95
CA TYR A 168 -17.58 13.63 5.20
C TYR A 168 -17.73 14.46 3.93
N HIS A 169 -17.68 15.78 4.04
CA HIS A 169 -17.91 16.71 2.93
C HIS A 169 -16.68 16.90 2.03
N GLY A 170 -15.49 16.52 2.52
CA GLY A 170 -14.24 17.03 2.02
C GLY A 170 -14.00 18.46 2.51
N THR A 171 -12.78 18.91 2.49
CA THR A 171 -12.42 20.25 2.92
C THR A 171 -11.19 20.75 2.16
N THR A 172 -11.01 22.05 2.17
CA THR A 172 -9.82 22.70 1.64
C THR A 172 -9.01 23.26 2.80
N ARG A 173 -7.72 22.93 2.86
CA ARG A 173 -6.79 23.46 3.86
C ARG A 173 -5.78 24.40 3.21
N LEU A 174 -5.57 25.53 3.87
CA LEU A 174 -4.51 26.48 3.51
C LEU A 174 -3.29 26.20 4.37
N LEU A 175 -2.20 25.78 3.74
CA LEU A 175 -0.92 25.63 4.41
C LEU A 175 0.01 26.76 3.97
N THR A 176 0.68 27.40 4.92
CA THR A 176 1.71 28.40 4.60
C THR A 176 3.08 27.74 4.68
N LYS A 177 3.78 27.69 3.54
CA LYS A 177 5.15 27.17 3.45
C LYS A 177 6.04 28.18 2.73
N ASN A 178 7.16 28.53 3.33
CA ASN A 178 8.10 29.51 2.76
C ASN A 178 7.45 30.82 2.28
N GLY A 179 6.45 31.33 3.02
CA GLY A 179 5.72 32.53 2.67
C GLY A 179 4.66 32.37 1.57
N ARG A 180 4.53 31.16 0.97
CA ARG A 180 3.50 30.85 -0.03
C ARG A 180 2.31 30.14 0.64
N ARG A 181 1.11 30.51 0.24
CA ARG A 181 -0.13 29.84 0.64
C ARG A 181 -0.44 28.71 -0.34
N LEU A 182 -0.50 27.50 0.16
CA LEU A 182 -0.85 26.30 -0.61
C LEU A 182 -2.28 25.91 -0.26
N GLU A 183 -3.15 25.93 -1.25
CA GLU A 183 -4.52 25.47 -1.12
C GLU A 183 -4.60 23.97 -1.45
N ILE A 184 -4.94 23.13 -0.47
CA ILE A 184 -4.94 21.69 -0.62
C ILE A 184 -6.34 21.14 -0.38
N LYS A 185 -6.89 20.51 -1.39
CA LYS A 185 -8.21 19.86 -1.32
C LYS A 185 -8.06 18.46 -0.72
N LEU A 186 -8.77 18.24 0.38
CA LEU A 186 -8.89 16.94 1.03
C LEU A 186 -10.16 16.25 0.54
N PRO A 187 -10.06 15.04 -0.01
CA PRO A 187 -11.22 14.38 -0.61
C PRO A 187 -12.21 13.91 0.47
N PRO A 188 -13.52 13.86 0.14
CA PRO A 188 -14.51 13.26 1.02
C PRO A 188 -14.22 11.76 1.22
N GLY A 189 -14.61 11.24 2.39
CA GLY A 189 -14.35 9.86 2.77
C GLY A 189 -12.98 9.59 3.37
N ALA A 190 -12.11 10.61 3.49
CA ALA A 190 -10.79 10.46 4.07
C ALA A 190 -10.85 9.80 5.46
N LYS A 191 -9.87 8.90 5.73
CA LYS A 191 -9.70 8.17 7.01
C LYS A 191 -8.43 8.61 7.70
N THR A 192 -8.34 8.40 9.00
CA THR A 192 -7.05 8.55 9.69
C THR A 192 -6.00 7.67 9.03
N GLY A 193 -4.84 8.27 8.68
CA GLY A 193 -3.78 7.64 7.93
C GLY A 193 -3.85 7.83 6.40
N THR A 194 -4.93 8.42 5.86
CA THR A 194 -4.97 8.79 4.43
C THR A 194 -3.87 9.79 4.14
N LYS A 195 -3.06 9.54 3.10
CA LYS A 195 -1.98 10.43 2.65
C LYS A 195 -2.42 11.17 1.39
N VAL A 196 -2.36 12.49 1.41
CA VAL A 196 -2.58 13.35 0.26
C VAL A 196 -1.24 13.93 -0.18
N ARG A 197 -0.83 13.61 -1.42
CA ARG A 197 0.45 14.04 -1.98
C ARG A 197 0.32 15.40 -2.65
N VAL A 198 1.19 16.32 -2.29
CA VAL A 198 1.37 17.62 -2.95
C VAL A 198 2.74 17.62 -3.61
N ARG A 199 2.75 17.54 -4.93
CA ARG A 199 3.99 17.39 -5.71
C ARG A 199 4.88 18.63 -5.63
N GLY A 200 6.19 18.41 -5.47
CA GLY A 200 7.19 19.48 -5.48
C GLY A 200 7.19 20.38 -4.24
N GLU A 201 6.38 20.03 -3.21
CA GLU A 201 6.29 20.81 -1.97
C GLU A 201 6.98 20.10 -0.79
N GLY A 202 7.92 19.22 -1.05
CA GLY A 202 8.78 18.59 -0.05
C GLY A 202 9.99 19.45 0.33
N GLY A 203 11.09 18.81 0.68
CA GLY A 203 12.37 19.45 0.98
C GLY A 203 13.02 20.07 -0.27
N PRO A 204 13.87 21.10 -0.10
CA PRO A 204 14.62 21.68 -1.22
C PRO A 204 15.64 20.67 -1.74
N SER A 205 15.91 20.75 -3.04
CA SER A 205 17.01 20.04 -3.69
C SER A 205 18.30 20.87 -3.61
N THR A 206 19.43 20.20 -3.47
CA THR A 206 20.75 20.86 -3.36
C THR A 206 21.26 21.48 -4.67
N ASN A 207 20.76 21.04 -5.84
CA ASN A 207 21.30 21.47 -7.15
C ASN A 207 20.21 21.72 -8.19
N ALA A 208 19.27 22.65 -7.96
CA ALA A 208 18.22 23.06 -8.93
C ALA A 208 17.41 21.86 -9.52
N SER A 209 17.57 20.64 -8.99
CA SER A 209 16.78 19.48 -9.32
C SER A 209 15.42 19.57 -8.61
N GLN A 210 14.50 18.68 -8.96
CA GLN A 210 13.13 18.69 -8.42
C GLN A 210 13.12 18.60 -6.89
N ALA A 211 12.36 19.50 -6.23
CA ALA A 211 12.05 19.39 -4.81
C ALA A 211 11.34 18.05 -4.52
N GLY A 212 11.41 17.59 -3.28
CA GLY A 212 10.65 16.44 -2.82
C GLY A 212 9.14 16.71 -2.84
N ASP A 213 8.35 15.77 -2.37
CA ASP A 213 6.90 15.92 -2.25
C ASP A 213 6.50 16.13 -0.79
N LEU A 214 5.35 16.79 -0.59
CA LEU A 214 4.74 16.93 0.72
C LEU A 214 3.57 15.94 0.83
N TYR A 215 3.60 15.09 1.84
CA TYR A 215 2.53 14.15 2.17
C TYR A 215 1.76 14.67 3.38
N LEU A 216 0.49 15.02 3.18
CA LEU A 216 -0.40 15.36 4.27
C LEU A 216 -1.01 14.07 4.84
N LYS A 217 -0.66 13.73 6.07
CA LYS A 217 -1.21 12.57 6.78
C LYS A 217 -2.44 12.99 7.56
N ILE A 218 -3.61 12.59 7.06
CA ILE A 218 -4.90 12.96 7.67
C ILE A 218 -5.08 12.25 9.00
N LYS A 219 -5.49 12.99 10.03
CA LYS A 219 -5.95 12.50 11.33
C LYS A 219 -7.35 13.01 11.56
N VAL A 220 -8.33 12.10 11.53
CA VAL A 220 -9.73 12.45 11.81
C VAL A 220 -9.94 12.47 13.33
N THR A 221 -10.42 13.60 13.88
CA THR A 221 -10.73 13.72 15.30
C THR A 221 -12.01 12.95 15.62
N PRO A 222 -12.10 12.29 16.79
CA PRO A 222 -13.33 11.63 17.22
C PRO A 222 -14.49 12.63 17.33
N ASP A 223 -15.67 12.22 16.88
CA ASP A 223 -16.92 12.98 17.06
C ASP A 223 -17.67 12.39 18.26
N PRO A 224 -18.24 13.23 19.17
CA PRO A 224 -18.95 12.74 20.35
C PRO A 224 -20.27 12.03 20.04
N ARG A 225 -20.88 12.32 18.90
CA ARG A 225 -22.18 11.75 18.49
C ARG A 225 -22.01 10.50 17.64
N PHE A 226 -20.88 10.38 16.90
CA PHE A 226 -20.72 9.34 15.90
C PHE A 226 -19.40 8.56 16.10
N ARG A 227 -19.52 7.26 16.16
CA ARG A 227 -18.37 6.36 16.11
C ARG A 227 -18.23 5.78 14.71
N ARG A 228 -17.14 6.11 14.01
CA ARG A 228 -16.85 5.60 12.68
C ARG A 228 -16.25 4.19 12.75
N ARG A 229 -16.79 3.25 11.94
CA ARG A 229 -16.21 1.92 11.69
C ARG A 229 -16.15 1.68 10.18
N GLY A 230 -14.96 1.80 9.60
CA GLY A 230 -14.80 1.78 8.15
C GLY A 230 -15.51 2.94 7.48
N ASP A 231 -16.51 2.67 6.65
CA ASP A 231 -17.37 3.67 6.02
C ASP A 231 -18.75 3.77 6.70
N ASN A 232 -19.01 2.94 7.72
CA ASN A 232 -20.23 3.00 8.50
C ASN A 232 -20.06 3.92 9.72
N LEU A 233 -21.19 4.49 10.14
CA LEU A 233 -21.30 5.29 11.35
C LEU A 233 -22.19 4.58 12.36
N HIS A 234 -21.91 4.78 13.64
CA HIS A 234 -22.71 4.29 14.75
C HIS A 234 -23.05 5.47 15.64
N THR A 235 -24.32 5.58 16.05
CA THR A 235 -24.81 6.59 16.97
C THR A 235 -25.74 5.95 17.99
N THR A 236 -25.87 6.58 19.15
CA THR A 236 -26.87 6.20 20.15
C THR A 236 -27.98 7.24 20.13
N VAL A 237 -29.22 6.77 20.10
CA VAL A 237 -30.41 7.60 20.02
C VAL A 237 -31.24 7.40 21.27
N PRO A 238 -31.43 8.42 22.11
CA PRO A 238 -32.29 8.32 23.26
C PRO A 238 -33.76 8.15 22.80
N LEU A 239 -34.47 7.23 23.42
CA LEU A 239 -35.86 6.94 23.15
C LEU A 239 -36.63 6.87 24.46
N ASP A 240 -37.80 7.46 24.50
CA ASP A 240 -38.68 7.33 25.67
C ASP A 240 -39.32 5.92 25.72
N LEU A 241 -39.70 5.50 26.92
CA LEU A 241 -40.31 4.21 27.18
C LEU A 241 -41.60 4.00 26.38
N TYR A 242 -42.42 5.04 26.24
CA TYR A 242 -43.71 4.90 25.56
C TYR A 242 -43.55 4.68 24.08
N ALA A 243 -42.60 5.39 23.43
CA ALA A 243 -42.28 5.17 22.04
C ALA A 243 -41.63 3.78 21.80
N ALA A 244 -40.91 3.23 22.77
CA ALA A 244 -40.36 1.89 22.67
C ALA A 244 -41.46 0.82 22.75
N VAL A 245 -42.44 0.99 23.65
CA VAL A 245 -43.51 -0.01 23.89
C VAL A 245 -44.60 0.11 22.81
N LEU A 246 -45.09 1.33 22.58
CA LEU A 246 -46.27 1.56 21.72
C LEU A 246 -45.90 1.80 20.24
N GLY A 247 -44.63 2.02 19.97
CA GLY A 247 -44.13 2.49 18.69
C GLY A 247 -44.22 4.02 18.59
N GLY A 248 -43.53 4.58 17.63
CA GLY A 248 -43.48 6.01 17.42
C GLY A 248 -42.44 6.40 16.38
N GLU A 249 -42.03 7.64 16.43
CA GLU A 249 -41.01 8.20 15.55
C GLU A 249 -39.96 8.93 16.39
N VAL A 250 -38.70 8.81 15.99
CA VAL A 250 -37.59 9.50 16.63
C VAL A 250 -36.69 10.17 15.60
N LEU A 251 -36.22 11.36 15.89
CA LEU A 251 -35.26 12.08 15.07
C LEU A 251 -33.85 11.53 15.34
N VAL A 252 -33.22 10.97 14.29
CA VAL A 252 -31.86 10.45 14.34
C VAL A 252 -30.93 11.48 13.72
N PRO A 253 -29.94 12.00 14.45
CA PRO A 253 -28.95 12.90 13.89
C PRO A 253 -28.09 12.15 12.85
N THR A 254 -27.80 12.83 11.74
CA THR A 254 -26.88 12.39 10.71
C THR A 254 -25.88 13.49 10.38
N LEU A 255 -24.84 13.22 9.59
CA LEU A 255 -23.90 14.25 9.15
C LEU A 255 -24.50 15.23 8.12
N THR A 256 -25.68 14.91 7.58
CA THR A 256 -26.41 15.77 6.62
C THR A 256 -27.68 16.39 7.18
N GLY A 257 -27.89 16.33 8.48
CA GLY A 257 -29.12 16.78 9.13
C GLY A 257 -29.78 15.65 9.91
N GLU A 258 -31.06 15.78 10.22
CA GLU A 258 -31.83 14.79 10.98
C GLU A 258 -32.70 13.95 10.05
N VAL A 259 -32.91 12.69 10.41
CA VAL A 259 -33.78 11.76 9.67
C VAL A 259 -34.80 11.18 10.65
N ASN A 260 -36.04 11.18 10.27
CA ASN A 260 -37.10 10.57 11.03
C ASN A 260 -37.04 9.04 10.91
N LEU A 261 -36.92 8.34 12.05
CA LEU A 261 -36.88 6.87 12.14
C LEU A 261 -38.16 6.38 12.80
N LYS A 262 -38.90 5.54 12.11
CA LYS A 262 -40.09 4.88 12.64
C LYS A 262 -39.66 3.71 13.53
N ILE A 263 -40.13 3.72 14.77
CA ILE A 263 -39.86 2.71 15.77
C ILE A 263 -41.07 1.75 15.85
N PRO A 264 -40.88 0.44 15.61
CA PRO A 264 -41.94 -0.54 15.78
C PRO A 264 -42.32 -0.69 17.27
N PRO A 265 -43.60 -1.00 17.57
CA PRO A 265 -43.99 -1.31 18.93
C PRO A 265 -43.21 -2.53 19.46
N GLY A 266 -42.90 -2.52 20.76
CA GLY A 266 -42.13 -3.57 21.41
C GLY A 266 -40.63 -3.56 21.13
N SER A 267 -40.09 -2.43 20.63
CA SER A 267 -38.65 -2.27 20.37
C SER A 267 -37.86 -2.34 21.69
N GLN A 268 -36.78 -3.14 21.67
CA GLN A 268 -35.99 -3.39 22.88
C GLN A 268 -34.83 -2.41 23.04
N ASN A 269 -34.44 -2.15 24.28
CA ASN A 269 -33.23 -1.36 24.57
C ASN A 269 -31.99 -1.99 23.93
N GLY A 270 -31.15 -1.18 23.30
CA GLY A 270 -29.95 -1.62 22.59
C GLY A 270 -30.20 -2.16 21.17
N GLN A 271 -31.46 -2.25 20.72
CA GLN A 271 -31.82 -2.59 19.36
C GLN A 271 -31.20 -1.59 18.38
N THR A 272 -30.71 -2.08 17.25
CA THR A 272 -30.00 -1.24 16.27
C THR A 272 -30.75 -1.20 14.95
N PHE A 273 -31.01 0.00 14.47
CA PHE A 273 -31.65 0.27 13.20
C PHE A 273 -30.61 0.74 12.18
N ARG A 274 -30.70 0.19 10.95
CA ARG A 274 -29.81 0.53 9.86
C ARG A 274 -30.46 1.58 8.95
N LEU A 275 -29.86 2.77 8.86
CA LEU A 275 -30.21 3.80 7.90
C LEU A 275 -29.25 3.72 6.72
N ARG A 276 -29.76 3.19 5.60
CA ARG A 276 -28.94 2.96 4.40
C ARG A 276 -28.44 4.27 3.80
N GLY A 277 -27.18 4.30 3.38
CA GLY A 277 -26.56 5.43 2.70
C GLY A 277 -26.38 6.67 3.59
N LYS A 278 -26.50 6.57 4.94
CA LYS A 278 -26.29 7.66 5.88
C LYS A 278 -24.95 7.57 6.61
N GLY A 279 -24.04 6.69 6.18
CA GLY A 279 -22.66 6.58 6.64
C GLY A 279 -21.73 7.52 5.90
N MET A 280 -20.41 7.27 6.01
CA MET A 280 -19.36 8.03 5.34
C MET A 280 -19.31 7.74 3.84
N PRO A 281 -18.95 8.73 3.00
CA PRO A 281 -18.68 8.48 1.60
C PRO A 281 -17.45 7.59 1.40
N HIS A 282 -17.45 6.80 0.32
CA HIS A 282 -16.29 6.01 -0.07
C HIS A 282 -15.22 6.90 -0.71
N LEU A 283 -13.97 6.80 -0.26
CA LEU A 283 -12.86 7.64 -0.74
C LEU A 283 -12.68 7.57 -2.28
N LYS A 284 -12.85 6.38 -2.87
CA LYS A 284 -12.69 6.18 -4.33
C LYS A 284 -13.95 6.48 -5.14
N LYS A 285 -15.13 6.46 -4.49
CA LYS A 285 -16.44 6.67 -5.10
C LYS A 285 -17.32 7.51 -4.16
N PRO A 286 -17.13 8.82 -4.12
CA PRO A 286 -17.78 9.69 -3.14
C PRO A 286 -19.31 9.72 -3.21
N THR A 287 -19.91 9.26 -4.31
CA THR A 287 -21.35 9.11 -4.46
C THR A 287 -21.93 7.91 -3.73
N GLU A 288 -21.12 6.90 -3.45
CA GLU A 288 -21.51 5.74 -2.65
C GLU A 288 -21.19 6.00 -1.17
N HIS A 289 -22.15 5.74 -0.29
CA HIS A 289 -22.02 5.96 1.14
C HIS A 289 -22.20 4.64 1.89
N GLY A 290 -21.51 4.50 3.00
CA GLY A 290 -21.81 3.47 3.99
C GLY A 290 -23.14 3.72 4.68
N ASP A 291 -23.41 3.00 5.77
CA ASP A 291 -24.67 3.08 6.50
C ASP A 291 -24.47 3.70 7.89
N LEU A 292 -25.56 4.25 8.43
CA LEU A 292 -25.64 4.68 9.81
C LEU A 292 -26.40 3.63 10.62
N TYR A 293 -25.80 3.18 11.69
CA TYR A 293 -26.39 2.26 12.68
C TYR A 293 -26.80 3.06 13.90
N ALA A 294 -28.11 3.25 14.06
CA ALA A 294 -28.72 3.93 15.19
C ALA A 294 -29.09 2.89 16.26
N ARG A 295 -28.38 2.89 17.39
CA ARG A 295 -28.68 2.06 18.54
C ARG A 295 -29.61 2.82 19.48
N ILE A 296 -30.76 2.23 19.80
CA ILE A 296 -31.70 2.80 20.73
C ILE A 296 -31.19 2.67 22.18
N ASP A 297 -31.34 3.75 22.93
CA ASP A 297 -31.12 3.79 24.38
C ASP A 297 -32.39 4.24 25.05
N VAL A 298 -33.12 3.30 25.67
CA VAL A 298 -34.43 3.56 26.25
C VAL A 298 -34.26 4.14 27.65
N GLY A 299 -34.63 5.40 27.79
CA GLY A 299 -34.66 6.08 29.06
C GLY A 299 -35.89 5.71 29.88
N LEU A 300 -35.69 5.29 31.11
CA LEU A 300 -36.81 5.14 32.08
C LEU A 300 -37.16 6.46 32.77
N PRO A 301 -38.44 6.78 32.93
CA PRO A 301 -38.82 8.01 33.64
C PRO A 301 -38.41 7.90 35.11
N ALA A 302 -37.60 8.86 35.57
CA ALA A 302 -37.11 8.92 36.95
C ALA A 302 -38.18 9.48 37.92
N ASP A 303 -38.84 10.55 37.48
CA ASP A 303 -39.80 11.27 38.29
C ASP A 303 -41.24 10.98 37.82
N LEU A 304 -41.92 10.07 38.53
CA LEU A 304 -43.30 9.73 38.25
C LEU A 304 -44.27 10.55 39.10
N THR A 305 -45.22 11.16 38.44
CA THR A 305 -46.35 11.74 39.12
C THR A 305 -47.19 10.65 39.86
N PRO A 306 -47.96 10.96 40.90
CA PRO A 306 -48.80 9.98 41.61
C PRO A 306 -49.71 9.18 40.64
N LYS A 307 -50.26 9.85 39.63
CA LYS A 307 -51.13 9.21 38.63
C LYS A 307 -50.35 8.25 37.72
N GLN A 308 -49.17 8.67 37.27
CA GLN A 308 -48.30 7.78 36.46
C GLN A 308 -47.88 6.52 37.27
N ARG A 309 -47.52 6.71 38.55
CA ARG A 309 -47.15 5.60 39.41
C ARG A 309 -48.31 4.62 39.55
N ALA A 310 -49.54 5.09 39.80
CA ALA A 310 -50.72 4.27 39.89
C ALA A 310 -50.95 3.43 38.59
N LEU A 311 -50.80 4.06 37.42
CA LEU A 311 -50.92 3.37 36.15
C LEU A 311 -49.83 2.30 35.93
N PHE A 312 -48.58 2.54 36.32
CA PHE A 312 -47.53 1.53 36.29
C PHE A 312 -47.78 0.38 37.27
N GLU A 313 -48.35 0.65 38.45
CA GLU A 313 -48.74 -0.37 39.41
C GLU A 313 -49.91 -1.23 38.89
N GLU A 314 -50.84 -0.62 38.17
CA GLU A 314 -51.94 -1.32 37.50
C GLU A 314 -51.39 -2.24 36.37
N LEU A 315 -50.52 -1.71 35.51
CA LEU A 315 -49.85 -2.52 34.46
C LEU A 315 -49.07 -3.70 35.05
N ARG A 316 -48.37 -3.51 36.17
CA ARG A 316 -47.68 -4.61 36.86
C ARG A 316 -48.60 -5.71 37.35
N ARG A 317 -49.86 -5.40 37.66
CA ARG A 317 -50.84 -6.44 38.10
C ARG A 317 -51.45 -7.22 36.95
N LEU A 318 -51.30 -6.72 35.71
CA LEU A 318 -51.78 -7.36 34.50
C LEU A 318 -50.74 -8.31 33.89
N THR A 319 -49.50 -8.28 34.39
CA THR A 319 -48.41 -9.17 33.98
C THR A 319 -48.31 -10.35 34.90
#